data_43dd9f341698164fb5efa50400938ed7
#
_entry.id   43dd9f341698164fb5efa50400938ed7
#
_cell.length_a   1.000
_cell.length_b   1.000
_cell.length_c   1.000
_cell.angle_alpha   90.00
_cell.angle_beta   90.00
_cell.angle_gamma   90.00
#
_symmetry.space_group_name_H-M   'P 1'
#
loop_
_entity.id
_entity.type
_entity.pdbx_description
1 polymer ?
#
loop_
_entity_poly.entity_id
_entity_poly.type
_entity_poly.pdbx_seq_one_letter_code
_entity_poly.pdbx_strand_id
1 'polypeptide(L)'
;MRARSASRPMSAIRFLPALLALALTQSAAARCQDAPRPRVDWAGCSRNLLMLGGDDLTEAVFSRATLTSTDFRRSKLARAKLTEAELSFTRFEEADLSGADLSKAVGWKANFTRANLDYANLSGADLSRAIFVDAKIAGAKFSKSEMNRADFSRADLTGADLSKAGVARAVFTDAKLSGVCFTYADLARANLKELDLAGIDFAGAYLFQARLEGADLSRAVGLTQDQLALACGTHETKLPARMVQPDTWPCPPESD
;
A
#
# COMPACT_ATOMS: atom_id res chain seq x y z
N MET A 1 72.46 -31.83 59.76
CA MET A 1 71.43 -32.40 58.88
C MET A 1 70.69 -31.25 58.25
N ARG A 2 70.87 -31.07 56.99
CA ARG A 2 70.34 -29.91 56.21
C ARG A 2 69.02 -30.26 55.58
N ALA A 3 67.95 -29.50 55.95
CA ALA A 3 66.65 -29.59 55.30
C ALA A 3 66.65 -28.73 53.97
N ARG A 4 66.28 -29.37 52.85
CA ARG A 4 66.15 -28.71 51.54
C ARG A 4 64.74 -28.10 51.46
N SER A 5 64.71 -26.79 51.26
CA SER A 5 63.51 -25.99 50.88
C SER A 5 63.20 -26.23 49.41
N ALA A 6 62.00 -26.70 49.10
CA ALA A 6 61.48 -26.82 47.73
C ALA A 6 60.65 -25.59 47.41
N SER A 7 61.13 -24.76 46.48
CA SER A 7 60.40 -23.62 45.92
C SER A 7 59.43 -24.10 44.85
N ARG A 8 58.14 -23.80 45.02
CA ARG A 8 57.10 -23.99 44.01
C ARG A 8 57.12 -22.82 43.03
N PRO A 9 56.95 -23.07 41.73
CA PRO A 9 56.81 -21.97 40.78
C PRO A 9 55.40 -21.35 40.83
N MET A 10 55.32 -20.02 40.93
CA MET A 10 54.11 -19.24 40.79
C MET A 10 53.59 -19.31 39.33
N SER A 11 52.39 -19.89 39.17
CA SER A 11 51.63 -19.83 37.92
C SER A 11 51.21 -18.40 37.62
N ALA A 12 51.71 -17.84 36.55
CA ALA A 12 51.28 -16.56 36.04
C ALA A 12 49.86 -16.71 35.42
N ILE A 13 48.87 -16.18 36.12
CA ILE A 13 47.52 -16.04 35.60
C ILE A 13 47.54 -14.93 34.54
N ARG A 14 47.49 -15.35 33.27
CA ARG A 14 47.26 -14.44 32.14
C ARG A 14 45.85 -13.93 32.20
N PHE A 15 45.65 -12.67 32.62
CA PHE A 15 44.40 -11.95 32.38
C PHE A 15 44.28 -11.67 30.89
N LEU A 16 43.39 -12.41 30.18
CA LEU A 16 42.88 -11.98 28.91
C LEU A 16 41.97 -10.75 29.16
N PRO A 17 42.18 -9.61 28.50
CA PRO A 17 41.19 -8.55 28.54
C PRO A 17 39.96 -9.05 27.76
N ALA A 18 38.87 -9.31 28.46
CA ALA A 18 37.58 -9.44 27.84
C ALA A 18 37.24 -8.09 27.17
N LEU A 19 37.44 -8.01 25.87
CA LEU A 19 36.87 -6.96 25.04
C LEU A 19 35.36 -7.11 25.11
N LEU A 20 34.75 -6.45 26.09
CA LEU A 20 33.32 -6.23 26.17
C LEU A 20 32.99 -5.34 24.97
N ALA A 21 32.51 -5.96 23.88
CA ALA A 21 31.88 -5.23 22.80
C ALA A 21 30.64 -4.55 23.39
N LEU A 22 30.79 -3.30 23.82
CA LEU A 22 29.65 -2.42 24.09
C LEU A 22 28.94 -2.23 22.75
N ALA A 23 27.94 -3.06 22.49
CA ALA A 23 26.94 -2.73 21.49
C ALA A 23 26.27 -1.44 22.01
N LEU A 24 26.69 -0.29 21.49
CA LEU A 24 26.07 0.99 21.70
C LEU A 24 24.65 0.88 21.12
N THR A 25 23.69 0.51 21.94
CA THR A 25 22.27 0.66 21.62
C THR A 25 22.02 2.16 21.56
N GLN A 26 22.07 2.72 20.34
CA GLN A 26 21.67 4.11 20.13
C GLN A 26 20.25 4.29 20.69
N SER A 27 20.05 5.31 21.51
CA SER A 27 18.72 5.64 21.99
C SER A 27 17.80 5.95 20.79
N ALA A 28 16.51 5.64 20.90
CA ALA A 28 15.55 5.95 19.84
C ALA A 28 15.64 7.42 19.39
N ALA A 29 15.87 8.35 20.32
CA ALA A 29 16.04 9.78 20.03
C ALA A 29 17.28 10.08 19.18
N ALA A 30 18.40 9.35 19.36
CA ALA A 30 19.61 9.55 18.56
C ALA A 30 19.39 9.11 17.09
N ARG A 31 18.69 7.98 16.87
CA ARG A 31 18.35 7.50 15.52
C ARG A 31 17.49 8.47 14.73
N CYS A 32 16.60 9.20 15.38
CA CYS A 32 15.74 10.18 14.71
C CYS A 32 16.48 11.39 14.16
N GLN A 33 17.77 11.57 14.47
CA GLN A 33 18.61 12.67 13.96
C GLN A 33 19.54 12.23 12.83
N ASP A 34 19.58 10.94 12.51
CA ASP A 34 20.38 10.44 11.39
C ASP A 34 19.99 11.17 10.09
N ALA A 35 20.98 11.43 9.24
CA ALA A 35 20.73 11.95 7.92
C ALA A 35 19.99 10.95 7.03
N PRO A 36 19.18 11.40 6.05
CA PRO A 36 18.56 10.51 5.08
C PRO A 36 19.63 9.73 4.29
N ARG A 37 19.47 8.42 4.21
CA ARG A 37 20.35 7.48 3.51
C ARG A 37 19.68 6.12 3.38
N PRO A 38 20.16 5.23 2.50
CA PRO A 38 19.68 3.87 2.45
C PRO A 38 19.75 3.19 3.83
N ARG A 39 18.71 2.42 4.17
CA ARG A 39 18.57 1.68 5.44
C ARG A 39 18.58 2.55 6.70
N VAL A 40 18.34 3.84 6.58
CA VAL A 40 18.18 4.69 7.77
C VAL A 40 17.04 4.15 8.64
N ASP A 41 17.23 4.14 9.94
CA ASP A 41 16.20 3.69 10.90
C ASP A 41 15.58 4.90 11.64
N TRP A 42 14.39 5.29 11.19
CA TRP A 42 13.56 6.32 11.81
C TRP A 42 12.27 5.72 12.39
N ALA A 43 12.31 4.45 12.79
CA ALA A 43 11.15 3.81 13.40
C ALA A 43 10.66 4.58 14.63
N GLY A 44 9.35 4.89 14.66
CA GLY A 44 8.71 5.66 15.72
C GLY A 44 9.14 7.11 15.81
N CYS A 45 9.91 7.64 14.87
CA CYS A 45 10.33 9.03 14.86
C CYS A 45 9.20 9.95 14.40
N SER A 46 9.11 11.14 15.01
CA SER A 46 8.24 12.22 14.51
C SER A 46 9.07 13.18 13.64
N ARG A 47 8.85 13.12 12.33
CA ARG A 47 9.63 13.87 11.33
C ARG A 47 8.73 14.40 10.22
N ASN A 48 7.82 15.28 10.60
CA ASN A 48 6.88 15.90 9.66
C ASN A 48 7.54 16.97 8.79
N LEU A 49 6.90 17.26 7.64
CA LEU A 49 7.29 18.38 6.77
C LEU A 49 8.72 18.28 6.23
N LEU A 50 9.31 17.09 6.16
CA LEU A 50 10.64 16.92 5.61
C LEU A 50 10.63 17.10 4.09
N MET A 51 11.77 17.55 3.56
CA MET A 51 12.04 17.66 2.14
C MET A 51 13.05 16.58 1.75
N LEU A 52 12.55 15.40 1.35
CA LEU A 52 13.34 14.20 1.03
C LEU A 52 13.23 13.84 -0.47
N GLY A 53 12.81 14.82 -1.27
CA GLY A 53 12.64 14.64 -2.71
C GLY A 53 13.95 14.26 -3.41
N GLY A 54 13.94 13.11 -4.11
CA GLY A 54 15.11 12.59 -4.82
C GLY A 54 16.11 11.80 -3.96
N ASP A 55 15.93 11.74 -2.64
CA ASP A 55 16.81 10.99 -1.74
C ASP A 55 16.75 9.47 -1.99
N ASP A 56 17.87 8.82 -1.74
CA ASP A 56 17.93 7.35 -1.70
C ASP A 56 17.66 6.85 -0.26
N LEU A 57 16.46 6.32 -0.09
CA LEU A 57 15.92 5.77 1.15
C LEU A 57 15.58 4.29 0.99
N THR A 58 16.29 3.61 0.07
CA THR A 58 16.10 2.17 -0.19
C THR A 58 16.25 1.38 1.11
N GLU A 59 15.27 0.51 1.38
CA GLU A 59 15.21 -0.32 2.60
C GLU A 59 15.17 0.48 3.92
N ALA A 60 14.87 1.78 3.90
CA ALA A 60 14.75 2.58 5.11
C ALA A 60 13.61 2.07 6.02
N VAL A 61 13.73 2.28 7.32
CA VAL A 61 12.76 1.84 8.32
C VAL A 61 12.05 3.05 8.91
N PHE A 62 10.78 3.21 8.56
CA PHE A 62 9.87 4.26 8.99
C PHE A 62 8.66 3.69 9.76
N SER A 63 8.74 2.44 10.23
CA SER A 63 7.63 1.81 10.94
C SER A 63 7.17 2.67 12.11
N ARG A 64 5.87 2.98 12.19
CA ARG A 64 5.25 3.87 13.19
C ARG A 64 5.86 5.28 13.25
N ALA A 65 6.56 5.71 12.21
CA ALA A 65 7.04 7.09 12.12
C ALA A 65 5.88 8.04 11.77
N THR A 66 5.95 9.27 12.26
CA THR A 66 5.05 10.34 11.85
C THR A 66 5.77 11.18 10.79
N LEU A 67 5.27 11.11 9.55
CA LEU A 67 5.86 11.71 8.35
C LEU A 67 4.84 12.57 7.59
N THR A 68 3.85 13.09 8.30
CA THR A 68 2.75 13.90 7.74
C THR A 68 3.29 15.05 6.90
N SER A 69 2.71 15.26 5.73
CA SER A 69 3.08 16.32 4.77
C SER A 69 4.55 16.31 4.34
N THR A 70 5.25 15.19 4.45
CA THR A 70 6.63 15.02 3.99
C THR A 70 6.68 14.91 2.47
N ASP A 71 7.71 15.48 1.87
CA ASP A 71 7.95 15.44 0.43
C ASP A 71 8.94 14.31 0.10
N PHE A 72 8.45 13.21 -0.48
CA PHE A 72 9.23 12.08 -0.99
C PHE A 72 9.21 12.00 -2.53
N ARG A 73 8.91 13.08 -3.22
CA ARG A 73 8.83 13.06 -4.68
C ARG A 73 10.15 12.58 -5.28
N ARG A 74 10.04 11.64 -6.24
CA ARG A 74 11.19 11.06 -6.94
C ARG A 74 12.23 10.39 -6.03
N SER A 75 11.92 10.15 -4.76
CA SER A 75 12.80 9.42 -3.85
C SER A 75 12.78 7.92 -4.16
N LYS A 76 13.87 7.23 -3.80
CA LYS A 76 13.95 5.78 -3.86
C LYS A 76 13.57 5.20 -2.50
N LEU A 77 12.44 4.54 -2.42
CA LEU A 77 11.87 3.90 -1.24
C LEU A 77 11.66 2.39 -1.46
N ALA A 78 12.35 1.82 -2.46
CA ALA A 78 12.21 0.39 -2.76
C ALA A 78 12.48 -0.44 -1.51
N ARG A 79 11.54 -1.36 -1.19
CA ARG A 79 11.54 -2.22 0.00
C ARG A 79 11.63 -1.48 1.34
N ALA A 80 11.29 -0.19 1.40
CA ALA A 80 11.20 0.54 2.66
C ALA A 80 10.08 -0.02 3.54
N LYS A 81 10.25 0.07 4.87
CA LYS A 81 9.26 -0.37 5.86
C LYS A 81 8.54 0.85 6.42
N LEU A 82 7.28 1.04 6.01
CA LEU A 82 6.40 2.12 6.44
C LEU A 82 5.18 1.56 7.22
N THR A 83 5.32 0.38 7.81
CA THR A 83 4.24 -0.28 8.55
C THR A 83 3.72 0.62 9.68
N GLU A 84 2.39 0.83 9.74
CA GLU A 84 1.75 1.68 10.74
C GLU A 84 2.26 3.15 10.74
N ALA A 85 2.93 3.61 9.67
CA ALA A 85 3.40 4.99 9.58
C ALA A 85 2.24 5.96 9.32
N GLU A 86 2.36 7.19 9.86
CA GLU A 86 1.45 8.29 9.58
C GLU A 86 1.98 9.10 8.38
N LEU A 87 1.27 8.99 7.26
CA LEU A 87 1.66 9.50 5.94
C LEU A 87 0.62 10.46 5.35
N SER A 88 -0.29 11.01 6.18
CA SER A 88 -1.34 11.89 5.66
C SER A 88 -0.74 13.11 4.95
N PHE A 89 -1.32 13.45 3.78
CA PHE A 89 -0.84 14.53 2.91
C PHE A 89 0.59 14.38 2.40
N THR A 90 1.21 13.23 2.54
CA THR A 90 2.57 12.97 2.07
C THR A 90 2.61 12.92 0.54
N ARG A 91 3.69 13.41 -0.05
CA ARG A 91 3.88 13.52 -1.48
C ARG A 91 4.87 12.46 -1.97
N PHE A 92 4.38 11.45 -2.70
CA PHE A 92 5.16 10.36 -3.28
C PHE A 92 5.17 10.40 -4.82
N GLU A 93 4.89 11.55 -5.43
CA GLU A 93 4.83 11.62 -6.89
C GLU A 93 6.16 11.19 -7.52
N GLU A 94 6.08 10.27 -8.46
CA GLU A 94 7.24 9.69 -9.15
C GLU A 94 8.23 8.94 -8.24
N ALA A 95 7.88 8.65 -6.98
CA ALA A 95 8.72 7.88 -6.08
C ALA A 95 8.73 6.38 -6.44
N ASP A 96 9.84 5.69 -6.14
CA ASP A 96 9.93 4.24 -6.24
C ASP A 96 9.68 3.58 -4.88
N LEU A 97 8.50 3.03 -4.70
CA LEU A 97 8.03 2.28 -3.52
C LEU A 97 7.91 0.77 -3.83
N SER A 98 8.58 0.28 -4.88
CA SER A 98 8.46 -1.12 -5.29
C SER A 98 8.81 -2.07 -4.15
N GLY A 99 7.90 -3.02 -3.86
CA GLY A 99 8.02 -3.96 -2.78
C GLY A 99 8.06 -3.36 -1.37
N ALA A 100 7.72 -2.07 -1.20
CA ALA A 100 7.66 -1.44 0.12
C ALA A 100 6.50 -2.00 0.97
N ASP A 101 6.66 -1.98 2.29
CA ASP A 101 5.61 -2.39 3.24
C ASP A 101 4.96 -1.16 3.90
N LEU A 102 3.78 -0.80 3.41
CA LEU A 102 2.91 0.25 3.92
C LEU A 102 1.71 -0.34 4.70
N SER A 103 1.80 -1.61 5.14
CA SER A 103 0.67 -2.25 5.82
C SER A 103 0.24 -1.45 7.05
N LYS A 104 -1.08 -1.25 7.18
CA LYS A 104 -1.71 -0.46 8.25
C LYS A 104 -1.23 0.99 8.34
N ALA A 105 -0.55 1.53 7.35
CA ALA A 105 -0.20 2.95 7.32
C ALA A 105 -1.46 3.81 7.19
N VAL A 106 -1.40 5.03 7.71
CA VAL A 106 -2.44 6.04 7.55
C VAL A 106 -1.93 7.09 6.57
N GLY A 107 -2.51 7.13 5.37
CA GLY A 107 -2.08 8.01 4.27
C GLY A 107 -3.26 8.78 3.66
N TRP A 108 -4.10 9.38 4.51
CA TRP A 108 -5.22 10.18 4.04
C TRP A 108 -4.76 11.31 3.12
N LYS A 109 -5.32 11.36 1.90
CA LYS A 109 -4.91 12.31 0.85
C LYS A 109 -3.42 12.25 0.47
N ALA A 110 -2.72 11.15 0.70
CA ALA A 110 -1.37 10.96 0.17
C ALA A 110 -1.41 10.93 -1.37
N ASN A 111 -0.37 11.46 -2.01
CA ASN A 111 -0.29 11.56 -3.46
C ASN A 111 0.79 10.63 -4.02
N PHE A 112 0.35 9.57 -4.72
CA PHE A 112 1.17 8.57 -5.38
C PHE A 112 1.14 8.71 -6.92
N THR A 113 0.85 9.90 -7.44
CA THR A 113 0.80 10.12 -8.90
C THR A 113 2.10 9.69 -9.56
N ARG A 114 2.02 8.79 -10.55
CA ARG A 114 3.15 8.19 -11.27
C ARG A 114 4.18 7.46 -10.39
N ALA A 115 3.86 7.16 -9.13
CA ALA A 115 4.72 6.36 -8.27
C ALA A 115 4.77 4.90 -8.74
N ASN A 116 5.87 4.22 -8.44
CA ASN A 116 6.01 2.79 -8.61
C ASN A 116 5.73 2.07 -7.27
N LEU A 117 4.61 1.36 -7.17
CA LEU A 117 4.17 0.56 -6.03
C LEU A 117 4.06 -0.93 -6.40
N ASP A 118 4.72 -1.36 -7.48
CA ASP A 118 4.66 -2.76 -7.90
C ASP A 118 5.05 -3.68 -6.73
N TYR A 119 4.20 -4.69 -6.46
CA TYR A 119 4.36 -5.65 -5.37
C TYR A 119 4.42 -5.05 -3.95
N ALA A 120 4.07 -3.79 -3.76
CA ALA A 120 3.99 -3.17 -2.44
C ALA A 120 2.87 -3.80 -1.60
N ASN A 121 3.04 -3.81 -0.28
CA ASN A 121 2.05 -4.27 0.68
C ASN A 121 1.36 -3.06 1.35
N LEU A 122 0.09 -2.82 1.01
CA LEU A 122 -0.74 -1.76 1.59
C LEU A 122 -1.93 -2.37 2.35
N SER A 123 -1.83 -3.64 2.76
CA SER A 123 -2.93 -4.34 3.43
C SER A 123 -3.33 -3.64 4.73
N GLY A 124 -4.63 -3.38 4.89
CA GLY A 124 -5.20 -2.71 6.05
C GLY A 124 -4.81 -1.23 6.21
N ALA A 125 -4.20 -0.60 5.20
CA ALA A 125 -3.88 0.83 5.24
C ALA A 125 -5.15 1.68 5.07
N ASP A 126 -5.20 2.86 5.69
CA ASP A 126 -6.18 3.91 5.39
C ASP A 126 -5.57 4.91 4.40
N LEU A 127 -6.00 4.80 3.17
CA LEU A 127 -5.58 5.62 2.04
C LEU A 127 -6.78 6.37 1.44
N SER A 128 -7.75 6.70 2.29
CA SER A 128 -8.96 7.41 1.85
C SER A 128 -8.59 8.74 1.17
N ARG A 129 -9.17 8.97 -0.01
CA ARG A 129 -8.88 10.12 -0.89
C ARG A 129 -7.43 10.20 -1.38
N ALA A 130 -6.64 9.13 -1.30
CA ALA A 130 -5.31 9.10 -1.90
C ALA A 130 -5.39 9.15 -3.43
N ILE A 131 -4.34 9.65 -4.07
CA ILE A 131 -4.25 9.85 -5.51
C ILE A 131 -3.23 8.87 -6.08
N PHE A 132 -3.68 7.94 -6.95
CA PHE A 132 -2.86 6.94 -7.62
C PHE A 132 -2.84 7.13 -9.15
N VAL A 133 -3.09 8.35 -9.62
CA VAL A 133 -3.16 8.67 -11.05
C VAL A 133 -1.86 8.28 -11.75
N ASP A 134 -1.96 7.50 -12.85
CA ASP A 134 -0.82 6.98 -13.63
C ASP A 134 0.18 6.13 -12.80
N ALA A 135 -0.19 5.65 -11.61
CA ALA A 135 0.69 4.84 -10.77
C ALA A 135 0.86 3.42 -11.31
N LYS A 136 2.03 2.82 -11.08
CA LYS A 136 2.29 1.40 -11.28
C LYS A 136 2.02 0.66 -9.98
N ILE A 137 1.05 -0.24 -9.98
CA ILE A 137 0.55 -0.91 -8.78
C ILE A 137 0.37 -2.42 -9.06
N ALA A 138 1.09 -2.95 -10.05
CA ALA A 138 0.94 -4.35 -10.44
C ALA A 138 1.32 -5.29 -9.28
N GLY A 139 0.45 -6.28 -9.01
CA GLY A 139 0.65 -7.26 -7.95
C GLY A 139 0.68 -6.71 -6.53
N ALA A 140 0.30 -5.44 -6.30
CA ALA A 140 0.25 -4.85 -4.97
C ALA A 140 -0.90 -5.45 -4.13
N LYS A 141 -0.73 -5.45 -2.81
CA LYS A 141 -1.70 -5.98 -1.86
C LYS A 141 -2.42 -4.85 -1.14
N PHE A 142 -3.73 -4.74 -1.38
CA PHE A 142 -4.63 -3.79 -0.73
C PHE A 142 -5.71 -4.48 0.11
N SER A 143 -5.52 -5.76 0.43
CA SER A 143 -6.56 -6.47 1.16
C SER A 143 -6.92 -5.77 2.48
N LYS A 144 -8.23 -5.57 2.72
CA LYS A 144 -8.77 -4.88 3.91
C LYS A 144 -8.33 -3.41 4.07
N SER A 145 -7.82 -2.76 3.02
CA SER A 145 -7.49 -1.32 3.08
C SER A 145 -8.74 -0.47 2.88
N GLU A 146 -8.69 0.76 3.39
CA GLU A 146 -9.71 1.79 3.19
C GLU A 146 -9.20 2.80 2.16
N MET A 147 -9.84 2.84 0.99
CA MET A 147 -9.46 3.71 -0.13
C MET A 147 -10.68 4.45 -0.69
N ASN A 148 -11.61 4.79 0.20
CA ASN A 148 -12.81 5.49 -0.20
C ASN A 148 -12.48 6.81 -0.90
N ARG A 149 -13.07 7.04 -2.09
CA ARG A 149 -12.82 8.20 -2.94
C ARG A 149 -11.37 8.33 -3.42
N ALA A 150 -10.60 7.25 -3.44
CA ALA A 150 -9.28 7.26 -4.06
C ALA A 150 -9.40 7.39 -5.58
N ASP A 151 -8.39 7.97 -6.21
CA ASP A 151 -8.32 8.15 -7.66
C ASP A 151 -7.25 7.23 -8.25
N PHE A 152 -7.69 6.19 -8.96
CA PHE A 152 -6.86 5.22 -9.69
C PHE A 152 -6.88 5.47 -11.20
N SER A 153 -7.24 6.67 -11.65
CA SER A 153 -7.32 6.96 -13.09
C SER A 153 -6.00 6.65 -13.79
N ARG A 154 -6.06 5.86 -14.88
CA ARG A 154 -4.93 5.39 -15.68
C ARG A 154 -3.87 4.59 -14.91
N ALA A 155 -4.15 4.15 -13.70
CA ALA A 155 -3.24 3.31 -12.94
C ALA A 155 -3.17 1.88 -13.51
N ASP A 156 -2.03 1.21 -13.37
CA ASP A 156 -1.87 -0.19 -13.70
C ASP A 156 -1.99 -1.05 -12.42
N LEU A 157 -3.18 -1.64 -12.21
CA LEU A 157 -3.48 -2.52 -11.08
C LEU A 157 -3.40 -4.01 -11.47
N THR A 158 -2.76 -4.35 -12.57
CA THR A 158 -2.72 -5.75 -13.06
C THR A 158 -2.32 -6.72 -11.94
N GLY A 159 -3.21 -7.68 -11.63
CA GLY A 159 -2.99 -8.69 -10.61
C GLY A 159 -3.01 -8.17 -9.16
N ALA A 160 -3.44 -6.95 -8.90
CA ALA A 160 -3.55 -6.42 -7.54
C ALA A 160 -4.66 -7.11 -6.72
N ASP A 161 -4.43 -7.30 -5.42
CA ASP A 161 -5.40 -7.86 -4.48
C ASP A 161 -6.13 -6.75 -3.73
N LEU A 162 -7.38 -6.46 -4.13
CA LEU A 162 -8.30 -5.55 -3.45
C LEU A 162 -9.39 -6.31 -2.65
N SER A 163 -9.14 -7.55 -2.28
CA SER A 163 -10.11 -8.33 -1.51
C SER A 163 -10.45 -7.66 -0.17
N LYS A 164 -11.74 -7.53 0.13
CA LYS A 164 -12.24 -6.88 1.35
C LYS A 164 -11.83 -5.40 1.50
N ALA A 165 -11.37 -4.76 0.42
CA ALA A 165 -11.01 -3.34 0.45
C ALA A 165 -12.26 -2.45 0.38
N GLY A 166 -12.23 -1.31 1.08
CA GLY A 166 -13.19 -0.23 0.94
C GLY A 166 -12.76 0.71 -0.18
N VAL A 167 -13.40 0.64 -1.35
CA VAL A 167 -13.14 1.51 -2.50
C VAL A 167 -14.42 2.25 -2.93
N ALA A 168 -15.28 2.54 -1.96
CA ALA A 168 -16.51 3.27 -2.25
C ALA A 168 -16.20 4.64 -2.86
N ARG A 169 -16.90 4.96 -3.96
CA ARG A 169 -16.71 6.20 -4.74
C ARG A 169 -15.28 6.37 -5.31
N ALA A 170 -14.49 5.32 -5.37
CA ALA A 170 -13.20 5.37 -6.05
C ALA A 170 -13.39 5.52 -7.57
N VAL A 171 -12.40 6.14 -8.21
CA VAL A 171 -12.39 6.40 -9.66
C VAL A 171 -11.35 5.47 -10.31
N PHE A 172 -11.79 4.69 -11.30
CA PHE A 172 -10.93 3.75 -12.05
C PHE A 172 -10.88 4.09 -13.56
N THR A 173 -11.17 5.34 -13.95
CA THR A 173 -11.18 5.75 -15.36
C THR A 173 -9.88 5.35 -16.05
N ASP A 174 -9.97 4.60 -17.17
CA ASP A 174 -8.85 4.11 -17.96
C ASP A 174 -7.83 3.24 -17.17
N ALA A 175 -8.19 2.73 -15.99
CA ALA A 175 -7.32 1.86 -15.22
C ALA A 175 -7.20 0.48 -15.86
N LYS A 176 -6.01 -0.15 -15.73
CA LYS A 176 -5.82 -1.55 -16.12
C LYS A 176 -6.11 -2.44 -14.92
N LEU A 177 -7.15 -3.27 -15.05
CA LEU A 177 -7.65 -4.12 -13.97
C LEU A 177 -7.47 -5.62 -14.25
N SER A 178 -6.69 -6.02 -15.24
CA SER A 178 -6.52 -7.43 -15.58
C SER A 178 -6.07 -8.26 -14.37
N GLY A 179 -6.84 -9.29 -14.00
CA GLY A 179 -6.53 -10.18 -12.88
C GLY A 179 -6.66 -9.56 -11.49
N VAL A 180 -7.31 -8.41 -11.36
CA VAL A 180 -7.62 -7.81 -10.05
C VAL A 180 -8.63 -8.68 -9.29
N CYS A 181 -8.47 -8.78 -7.97
CA CYS A 181 -9.41 -9.46 -7.08
C CYS A 181 -10.23 -8.44 -6.31
N PHE A 182 -11.56 -8.41 -6.51
CA PHE A 182 -12.51 -7.58 -5.75
C PHE A 182 -13.39 -8.42 -4.81
N THR A 183 -12.97 -9.61 -4.42
CA THR A 183 -13.79 -10.45 -3.54
C THR A 183 -14.11 -9.74 -2.22
N TYR A 184 -15.40 -9.63 -1.89
CA TYR A 184 -15.91 -8.92 -0.71
C TYR A 184 -15.50 -7.44 -0.62
N ALA A 185 -15.07 -6.81 -1.71
CA ALA A 185 -14.77 -5.38 -1.72
C ALA A 185 -16.05 -4.53 -1.65
N ASP A 186 -15.98 -3.38 -1.01
CA ASP A 186 -17.02 -2.35 -1.09
C ASP A 186 -16.73 -1.41 -2.27
N LEU A 187 -17.48 -1.59 -3.35
CA LEU A 187 -17.42 -0.81 -4.59
C LEU A 187 -18.62 0.16 -4.71
N ALA A 188 -19.29 0.48 -3.61
CA ALA A 188 -20.45 1.36 -3.66
C ALA A 188 -20.10 2.68 -4.36
N ARG A 189 -20.87 3.02 -5.42
CA ARG A 189 -20.67 4.22 -6.24
C ARG A 189 -19.29 4.35 -6.89
N ALA A 190 -18.49 3.29 -6.95
CA ALA A 190 -17.23 3.31 -7.69
C ALA A 190 -17.48 3.55 -9.18
N ASN A 191 -16.58 4.31 -9.82
CA ASN A 191 -16.63 4.53 -11.25
C ASN A 191 -15.80 3.47 -11.99
N LEU A 192 -16.50 2.53 -12.62
CA LEU A 192 -15.97 1.40 -13.39
C LEU A 192 -16.42 1.44 -14.86
N LYS A 193 -16.82 2.62 -15.36
CA LYS A 193 -17.34 2.80 -16.71
C LYS A 193 -16.31 2.45 -17.76
N GLU A 194 -16.80 1.84 -18.86
CA GLU A 194 -16.04 1.57 -20.08
C GLU A 194 -14.79 0.68 -19.87
N LEU A 195 -14.69 0.02 -18.70
CA LEU A 195 -13.54 -0.83 -18.36
C LEU A 195 -13.71 -2.27 -18.86
N ASP A 196 -12.61 -2.91 -19.21
CA ASP A 196 -12.55 -4.36 -19.36
C ASP A 196 -12.47 -5.02 -17.98
N LEU A 197 -13.61 -5.57 -17.54
CA LEU A 197 -13.80 -6.28 -16.28
C LEU A 197 -13.92 -7.80 -16.50
N ALA A 198 -13.58 -8.28 -17.69
CA ALA A 198 -13.64 -9.69 -18.03
C ALA A 198 -12.62 -10.48 -17.19
N GLY A 199 -13.09 -11.54 -16.51
CA GLY A 199 -12.26 -12.37 -15.64
C GLY A 199 -12.00 -11.80 -14.25
N ILE A 200 -12.53 -10.63 -13.93
CA ILE A 200 -12.47 -10.06 -12.58
C ILE A 200 -13.38 -10.85 -11.64
N ASP A 201 -12.90 -11.13 -10.42
CA ASP A 201 -13.68 -11.81 -9.37
C ASP A 201 -14.40 -10.79 -8.47
N PHE A 202 -15.75 -10.80 -8.57
CA PHE A 202 -16.66 -9.98 -7.79
C PHE A 202 -17.40 -10.77 -6.70
N ALA A 203 -16.93 -11.97 -6.33
CA ALA A 203 -17.63 -12.78 -5.32
C ALA A 203 -17.82 -11.99 -4.01
N GLY A 204 -19.08 -11.82 -3.61
CA GLY A 204 -19.45 -11.07 -2.41
C GLY A 204 -19.15 -9.58 -2.43
N ALA A 205 -18.73 -9.01 -3.56
CA ALA A 205 -18.50 -7.56 -3.68
C ALA A 205 -19.82 -6.78 -3.53
N TYR A 206 -19.78 -5.61 -2.91
CA TYR A 206 -20.92 -4.72 -2.76
C TYR A 206 -20.90 -3.65 -3.86
N LEU A 207 -21.89 -3.72 -4.78
CA LEU A 207 -21.95 -2.92 -6.00
C LEU A 207 -23.05 -1.84 -5.98
N PHE A 208 -23.49 -1.39 -4.81
CA PHE A 208 -24.56 -0.40 -4.70
C PHE A 208 -24.22 0.88 -5.48
N GLN A 209 -25.01 1.17 -6.53
CA GLN A 209 -24.80 2.31 -7.43
C GLN A 209 -23.39 2.35 -8.06
N ALA A 210 -22.66 1.25 -8.12
CA ALA A 210 -21.41 1.17 -8.89
C ALA A 210 -21.72 1.43 -10.38
N ARG A 211 -20.91 2.29 -11.01
CA ARG A 211 -21.11 2.73 -12.40
C ARG A 211 -20.42 1.75 -13.36
N LEU A 212 -21.22 0.99 -14.10
CA LEU A 212 -20.77 -0.07 -15.01
C LEU A 212 -21.15 0.22 -16.48
N GLU A 213 -21.55 1.44 -16.80
CA GLU A 213 -21.96 1.82 -18.15
C GLU A 213 -20.84 1.56 -19.14
N GLY A 214 -21.14 0.81 -20.21
CA GLY A 214 -20.17 0.43 -21.24
C GLY A 214 -19.09 -0.58 -20.81
N ALA A 215 -19.07 -1.04 -19.55
CA ALA A 215 -18.07 -1.99 -19.08
C ALA A 215 -18.28 -3.40 -19.66
N ASP A 216 -17.20 -4.16 -19.81
CA ASP A 216 -17.22 -5.56 -20.25
C ASP A 216 -17.13 -6.51 -19.06
N LEU A 217 -18.27 -7.04 -18.61
CA LEU A 217 -18.40 -8.06 -17.57
C LEU A 217 -18.61 -9.47 -18.12
N SER A 218 -18.49 -9.66 -19.44
CA SER A 218 -18.90 -10.90 -20.12
C SER A 218 -18.30 -12.18 -19.55
N ARG A 219 -17.13 -12.10 -18.93
CA ARG A 219 -16.43 -13.21 -18.28
C ARG A 219 -16.15 -12.94 -16.79
N ALA A 220 -16.83 -11.99 -16.17
CA ALA A 220 -16.70 -11.72 -14.74
C ALA A 220 -17.06 -12.96 -13.92
N VAL A 221 -16.33 -13.17 -12.83
CA VAL A 221 -16.46 -14.33 -11.95
C VAL A 221 -17.14 -13.92 -10.65
N GLY A 222 -17.93 -14.83 -10.05
CA GLY A 222 -18.56 -14.61 -8.74
C GLY A 222 -19.64 -13.52 -8.71
N LEU A 223 -19.96 -12.91 -9.85
CA LEU A 223 -21.02 -11.92 -9.97
C LEU A 223 -22.41 -12.59 -9.88
N THR A 224 -23.36 -11.94 -9.23
CA THR A 224 -24.74 -12.41 -9.08
C THR A 224 -25.73 -11.40 -9.69
N GLN A 225 -26.96 -11.86 -9.99
CA GLN A 225 -28.02 -10.98 -10.48
C GLN A 225 -28.40 -9.91 -9.45
N ASP A 226 -28.40 -10.25 -8.16
CA ASP A 226 -28.70 -9.29 -7.08
C ASP A 226 -27.64 -8.17 -7.00
N GLN A 227 -26.37 -8.49 -7.20
CA GLN A 227 -25.31 -7.49 -7.28
C GLN A 227 -25.51 -6.54 -8.47
N LEU A 228 -25.90 -7.08 -9.65
CA LEU A 228 -26.22 -6.26 -10.82
C LEU A 228 -27.44 -5.35 -10.59
N ALA A 229 -28.48 -5.86 -9.90
CA ALA A 229 -29.66 -5.07 -9.59
C ALA A 229 -29.37 -3.86 -8.69
N LEU A 230 -28.28 -3.91 -7.91
CA LEU A 230 -27.81 -2.79 -7.08
C LEU A 230 -26.93 -1.80 -7.87
N ALA A 231 -26.31 -2.21 -8.96
CA ALA A 231 -25.38 -1.42 -9.76
C ALA A 231 -26.11 -0.58 -10.82
N CYS A 232 -25.36 0.28 -11.48
CA CYS A 232 -25.81 1.11 -12.60
C CYS A 232 -25.10 0.70 -13.89
N GLY A 233 -25.85 0.47 -14.94
CA GLY A 233 -25.32 0.14 -16.26
C GLY A 233 -26.21 0.64 -17.37
N THR A 234 -25.90 0.27 -18.61
CA THR A 234 -26.67 0.58 -19.82
C THR A 234 -26.78 -0.66 -20.71
N HIS A 235 -27.49 -0.54 -21.83
CA HIS A 235 -27.55 -1.59 -22.85
C HIS A 235 -26.18 -1.90 -23.49
N GLU A 236 -25.19 -1.01 -23.33
CA GLU A 236 -23.82 -1.21 -23.81
C GLU A 236 -22.97 -2.04 -22.85
N THR A 237 -23.42 -2.21 -21.60
CA THR A 237 -22.74 -3.05 -20.61
C THR A 237 -22.84 -4.51 -21.02
N LYS A 238 -21.70 -5.17 -21.24
CA LYS A 238 -21.67 -6.60 -21.61
C LYS A 238 -21.74 -7.46 -20.36
N LEU A 239 -22.77 -8.29 -20.29
CA LEU A 239 -23.03 -9.17 -19.14
C LEU A 239 -22.60 -10.61 -19.42
N PRO A 240 -22.32 -11.41 -18.37
CA PRO A 240 -22.15 -12.85 -18.51
C PRO A 240 -23.39 -13.52 -19.13
N ALA A 241 -23.20 -14.57 -19.94
CA ALA A 241 -24.25 -15.20 -20.79
C ALA A 241 -25.54 -15.64 -20.05
N ARG A 242 -25.49 -15.80 -18.72
CA ARG A 242 -26.63 -16.23 -17.90
C ARG A 242 -27.29 -15.09 -17.13
N MET A 243 -26.86 -13.87 -17.34
CA MET A 243 -27.36 -12.70 -16.63
C MET A 243 -28.19 -11.82 -17.56
N VAL A 244 -29.15 -11.14 -17.00
CA VAL A 244 -30.02 -10.21 -17.71
C VAL A 244 -29.81 -8.79 -17.20
N GLN A 245 -30.01 -7.82 -18.10
CA GLN A 245 -29.97 -6.42 -17.72
C GLN A 245 -31.10 -6.13 -16.70
N PRO A 246 -30.79 -5.53 -15.54
CA PRO A 246 -31.81 -5.13 -14.58
C PRO A 246 -32.76 -4.08 -15.13
N ASP A 247 -34.03 -4.13 -14.76
CA ASP A 247 -35.04 -3.12 -15.14
C ASP A 247 -34.74 -1.73 -14.55
N THR A 248 -33.86 -1.69 -13.52
CA THR A 248 -33.42 -0.45 -12.87
C THR A 248 -32.38 0.34 -13.68
N TRP A 249 -31.90 -0.22 -14.80
CA TRP A 249 -30.93 0.44 -15.66
C TRP A 249 -31.60 1.21 -16.81
N PRO A 250 -31.10 2.40 -17.21
CA PRO A 250 -29.98 3.13 -16.58
C PRO A 250 -30.39 3.77 -15.24
N CYS A 251 -29.40 3.92 -14.34
CA CYS A 251 -29.62 4.70 -13.13
C CYS A 251 -29.84 6.18 -13.44
N PRO A 252 -30.59 6.90 -12.57
CA PRO A 252 -30.69 8.35 -12.70
C PRO A 252 -29.30 9.01 -12.57
N PRO A 253 -29.10 10.20 -13.17
CA PRO A 253 -27.86 10.94 -13.00
C PRO A 253 -27.62 11.23 -11.51
N GLU A 254 -26.35 11.21 -11.09
CA GLU A 254 -26.02 11.57 -9.71
C GLU A 254 -26.46 13.00 -9.44
N SER A 255 -27.26 13.19 -8.39
CA SER A 255 -27.44 14.51 -7.79
C SER A 255 -26.21 14.82 -6.94
N ASP A 256 -25.50 15.89 -7.24
CA ASP A 256 -24.32 16.42 -6.52
C ASP A 256 -24.53 16.56 -5.01
#